data_0801bc5ecb35125f67936dadb833c775
#
_entry.id   0801bc5ecb35125f67936dadb833c775
#
_cell.length_a   1.000
_cell.length_b   1.000
_cell.length_c   1.000
_cell.angle_alpha   90.00
_cell.angle_beta   90.00
_cell.angle_gamma   90.00
#
_symmetry.space_group_name_H-M   'P 1'
#
loop_
_entity.id
_entity.type
_entity.pdbx_description
1 polymer ?
#
loop_
_entity_poly.entity_id
_entity_poly.type
_entity_poly.pdbx_seq_one_letter_code
_entity_poly.pdbx_strand_id
1 'polypeptide(L)'
;NPLKIVVFYEDFNTIIILDNQLNEIQKLNLFDIDNTIFASKIGMASLNQFWIYNALTQQILLFNYLNNTFKNIGNPIQESIKYTQSDFNNFYWIDENNNWFSIDIFGKVNLLANIPPWENIQIIDTDRLLFSSNNVLYCLNNKSKLIYEIEIVEKSFQKFYFKDQILAIFTNQQIKNLKLKLP
;
A
#
# COMPACT_ATOMS: atom_id res chain seq x y z
N ASN A 1 -11.67 -15.11 11.41
CA ASN A 1 -10.49 -15.43 10.58
C ASN A 1 -9.25 -15.29 11.45
N PRO A 2 -8.38 -16.29 11.50
CA PRO A 2 -7.11 -16.12 12.16
C PRO A 2 -6.36 -14.95 11.49
N LEU A 3 -5.81 -14.07 12.32
CA LEU A 3 -5.00 -12.97 11.85
C LEU A 3 -3.78 -13.56 11.12
N LYS A 4 -3.62 -13.25 9.83
CA LYS A 4 -2.44 -13.62 9.06
C LYS A 4 -1.50 -12.44 8.98
N ILE A 5 -0.23 -12.68 9.24
CA ILE A 5 0.86 -11.73 9.05
C ILE A 5 1.61 -12.16 7.81
N VAL A 6 1.84 -11.24 6.89
CA VAL A 6 2.56 -11.50 5.65
C VAL A 6 3.89 -10.76 5.68
N VAL A 7 4.96 -11.49 5.49
CA VAL A 7 6.32 -10.95 5.39
C VAL A 7 6.83 -11.20 3.97
N PHE A 8 7.35 -10.18 3.33
CA PHE A 8 7.92 -10.28 2.01
C PHE A 8 9.42 -9.95 2.04
N TYR A 9 10.21 -10.88 1.54
CA TYR A 9 11.64 -10.73 1.34
C TYR A 9 11.89 -10.46 -0.15
N GLU A 10 12.02 -9.18 -0.52
CA GLU A 10 12.15 -8.74 -1.91
C GLU A 10 13.37 -9.39 -2.58
N ASP A 11 14.55 -9.34 -1.95
CA ASP A 11 15.81 -9.89 -2.49
C ASP A 11 15.75 -11.41 -2.75
N PHE A 12 14.91 -12.12 -2.01
CA PHE A 12 14.72 -13.58 -2.16
C PHE A 12 13.46 -13.94 -2.91
N ASN A 13 12.70 -12.94 -3.36
CA ASN A 13 11.40 -13.12 -4.05
C ASN A 13 10.47 -14.08 -3.29
N THR A 14 10.47 -13.98 -1.94
CA THR A 14 9.84 -14.96 -1.04
C THR A 14 8.80 -14.29 -0.15
N ILE A 15 7.62 -14.90 -0.11
CA ILE A 15 6.52 -14.52 0.79
C ILE A 15 6.43 -15.54 1.91
N ILE A 16 6.38 -15.10 3.15
CA ILE A 16 6.11 -15.94 4.33
C ILE A 16 4.78 -15.51 4.94
N ILE A 17 3.90 -16.47 5.14
CA ILE A 17 2.62 -16.26 5.82
C ILE A 17 2.76 -16.84 7.23
N LEU A 18 2.51 -16.01 8.23
CA LEU A 18 2.57 -16.37 9.65
C LEU A 18 1.17 -16.29 10.28
N ASP A 19 0.98 -17.05 11.35
CA ASP A 19 -0.17 -16.92 12.24
C ASP A 19 0.00 -15.74 13.24
N ASN A 20 -0.95 -15.57 14.13
CA ASN A 20 -0.92 -14.53 15.17
C ASN A 20 0.11 -14.80 16.29
N GLN A 21 0.72 -15.96 16.32
CA GLN A 21 1.80 -16.36 17.24
C GLN A 21 3.17 -16.33 16.56
N LEU A 22 3.22 -15.81 15.31
CA LEU A 22 4.41 -15.74 14.45
C LEU A 22 4.94 -17.12 13.99
N ASN A 23 4.14 -18.19 14.08
CA ASN A 23 4.52 -19.46 13.47
C ASN A 23 4.33 -19.41 11.96
N GLU A 24 5.26 -20.00 11.22
CA GLU A 24 5.15 -20.13 9.77
C GLU A 24 3.98 -21.04 9.39
N ILE A 25 3.01 -20.50 8.64
CA ILE A 25 1.92 -21.27 8.03
C ILE A 25 2.36 -21.76 6.65
N GLN A 26 3.00 -20.86 5.88
CA GLN A 26 3.38 -21.15 4.50
C GLN A 26 4.56 -20.26 4.08
N LYS A 27 5.48 -20.85 3.31
CA LYS A 27 6.57 -20.15 2.63
C LYS A 27 6.43 -20.36 1.13
N LEU A 28 6.50 -19.30 0.36
CA LEU A 28 6.30 -19.28 -1.08
C LEU A 28 7.49 -18.56 -1.72
N ASN A 29 8.33 -19.30 -2.42
CA ASN A 29 9.33 -18.70 -3.30
C ASN A 29 8.68 -18.52 -4.67
N LEU A 30 8.56 -17.28 -5.13
CA LEU A 30 7.85 -16.99 -6.38
C LEU A 30 8.63 -17.47 -7.60
N PHE A 31 9.98 -17.55 -7.54
CA PHE A 31 10.80 -18.11 -8.62
C PHE A 31 10.59 -19.60 -8.83
N ASP A 32 10.32 -20.35 -7.74
CA ASP A 32 10.05 -21.78 -7.83
C ASP A 32 8.68 -22.06 -8.46
N ILE A 33 7.76 -21.07 -8.37
CA ILE A 33 6.41 -21.16 -8.93
C ILE A 33 6.42 -20.71 -10.40
N ASP A 34 7.01 -19.55 -10.66
CA ASP A 34 7.19 -19.00 -12.01
C ASP A 34 8.44 -18.10 -12.03
N ASN A 35 9.45 -18.51 -12.74
CA ASN A 35 10.75 -17.83 -12.81
C ASN A 35 10.72 -16.51 -13.58
N THR A 36 9.61 -16.15 -14.19
CA THR A 36 9.38 -14.85 -14.85
C THR A 36 8.80 -13.79 -13.91
N ILE A 37 8.46 -14.17 -12.67
CA ILE A 37 7.88 -13.27 -11.68
C ILE A 37 8.97 -12.69 -10.79
N PHE A 38 9.20 -11.39 -10.92
CA PHE A 38 10.11 -10.60 -10.09
C PHE A 38 9.29 -9.61 -9.27
N ALA A 39 8.80 -10.04 -8.10
CA ALA A 39 7.98 -9.19 -7.25
C ALA A 39 8.84 -8.12 -6.59
N SER A 40 8.53 -6.84 -6.81
CA SER A 40 9.14 -5.74 -6.07
C SER A 40 8.20 -5.12 -5.04
N LYS A 41 6.90 -5.31 -5.21
CA LYS A 41 5.87 -4.91 -4.23
C LYS A 41 4.82 -5.99 -4.12
N ILE A 42 4.37 -6.23 -2.89
CA ILE A 42 3.24 -7.10 -2.62
C ILE A 42 2.22 -6.43 -1.70
N GLY A 43 0.99 -6.92 -1.75
CA GLY A 43 -0.07 -6.50 -0.84
C GLY A 43 -1.16 -7.56 -0.72
N MET A 44 -1.93 -7.51 0.35
CA MET A 44 -3.06 -8.42 0.52
C MET A 44 -4.18 -8.08 -0.47
N ALA A 45 -4.74 -9.10 -1.09
CA ALA A 45 -5.95 -9.02 -1.88
C ALA A 45 -7.05 -9.91 -1.30
N SER A 46 -8.25 -9.88 -1.90
CA SER A 46 -9.35 -10.75 -1.51
C SER A 46 -9.13 -12.22 -1.95
N LEU A 47 -9.91 -13.13 -1.42
CA LEU A 47 -10.00 -14.53 -1.89
C LEU A 47 -8.67 -15.30 -1.90
N ASN A 48 -7.87 -15.17 -0.83
CA ASN A 48 -6.57 -15.85 -0.71
C ASN A 48 -5.58 -15.45 -1.81
N GLN A 49 -5.58 -14.18 -2.17
CA GLN A 49 -4.70 -13.63 -3.19
C GLN A 49 -3.78 -12.56 -2.62
N PHE A 50 -2.68 -12.34 -3.34
CA PHE A 50 -1.81 -11.19 -3.18
C PHE A 50 -1.83 -10.35 -4.46
N TRP A 51 -1.84 -9.04 -4.27
CA TRP A 51 -1.37 -8.12 -5.29
C TRP A 51 0.14 -8.25 -5.39
N ILE A 52 0.65 -8.35 -6.61
CA ILE A 52 2.09 -8.35 -6.91
C ILE A 52 2.35 -7.31 -7.99
N TYR A 53 3.34 -6.46 -7.80
CA TYR A 53 3.92 -5.70 -8.88
C TYR A 53 5.17 -6.42 -9.38
N ASN A 54 5.11 -6.95 -10.60
CA ASN A 54 6.24 -7.61 -11.25
C ASN A 54 7.15 -6.56 -11.90
N ALA A 55 8.33 -6.36 -11.35
CA ALA A 55 9.29 -5.35 -11.82
C ALA A 55 9.81 -5.65 -13.22
N LEU A 56 9.88 -6.92 -13.63
CA LEU A 56 10.38 -7.31 -14.97
C LEU A 56 9.43 -6.90 -16.08
N THR A 57 8.13 -7.09 -15.89
CA THR A 57 7.11 -6.79 -16.91
C THR A 57 6.38 -5.46 -16.63
N GLN A 58 6.67 -4.80 -15.50
CA GLN A 58 6.00 -3.59 -15.03
C GLN A 58 4.47 -3.76 -14.88
N GLN A 59 4.03 -4.99 -14.61
CA GLN A 59 2.62 -5.34 -14.52
C GLN A 59 2.18 -5.63 -13.09
N ILE A 60 0.91 -5.35 -12.84
CA ILE A 60 0.22 -5.77 -11.62
C ILE A 60 -0.40 -7.14 -11.85
N LEU A 61 -0.19 -8.05 -10.92
CA LEU A 61 -0.69 -9.40 -10.92
C LEU A 61 -1.55 -9.66 -9.69
N LEU A 62 -2.51 -10.55 -9.82
CA LEU A 62 -3.13 -11.26 -8.68
C LEU A 62 -2.52 -12.67 -8.61
N PHE A 63 -1.93 -12.98 -7.48
CA PHE A 63 -1.37 -14.29 -7.18
C PHE A 63 -2.25 -15.04 -6.19
N ASN A 64 -2.85 -16.14 -6.60
CA ASN A 64 -3.58 -17.04 -5.70
C ASN A 64 -2.60 -18.02 -5.08
N TYR A 65 -2.36 -17.88 -3.77
CA TYR A 65 -1.37 -18.67 -3.05
C TYR A 65 -1.85 -20.07 -2.63
N LEU A 66 -3.11 -20.42 -2.85
CA LEU A 66 -3.61 -21.78 -2.60
C LEU A 66 -3.35 -22.71 -3.79
N ASN A 67 -3.44 -22.20 -5.00
CA ASN A 67 -3.26 -22.99 -6.23
C ASN A 67 -2.05 -22.57 -7.06
N ASN A 68 -1.25 -21.62 -6.55
CA ASN A 68 -0.02 -21.12 -7.18
C ASN A 68 -0.25 -20.57 -8.60
N THR A 69 -1.32 -19.80 -8.80
CA THR A 69 -1.65 -19.22 -10.12
C THR A 69 -1.54 -17.72 -10.12
N PHE A 70 -0.98 -17.17 -11.22
CA PHE A 70 -0.91 -15.73 -11.46
C PHE A 70 -1.93 -15.31 -12.52
N LYS A 71 -2.50 -14.13 -12.34
CA LYS A 71 -3.37 -13.47 -13.30
C LYS A 71 -2.88 -12.05 -13.52
N ASN A 72 -2.55 -11.69 -14.75
CA ASN A 72 -2.23 -10.31 -15.12
C ASN A 72 -3.46 -9.42 -14.98
N ILE A 73 -3.27 -8.25 -14.37
CA ILE A 73 -4.31 -7.25 -14.15
C ILE A 73 -3.87 -5.94 -14.82
N GLY A 74 -4.61 -5.54 -15.84
CA GLY A 74 -4.35 -4.31 -16.59
C GLY A 74 -3.11 -4.37 -17.49
N ASN A 75 -2.71 -3.21 -17.97
CA ASN A 75 -1.54 -3.02 -18.82
C ASN A 75 -0.29 -2.71 -18.00
N PRO A 76 0.92 -2.85 -18.56
CA PRO A 76 2.15 -2.41 -17.91
C PRO A 76 2.08 -0.93 -17.52
N ILE A 77 2.61 -0.61 -16.34
CA ILE A 77 2.75 0.78 -15.86
C ILE A 77 4.02 1.34 -16.47
N GLN A 78 3.88 2.42 -17.24
CA GLN A 78 5.01 3.00 -17.99
C GLN A 78 5.92 3.86 -17.12
N GLU A 79 5.34 4.56 -16.13
CA GLU A 79 6.05 5.46 -15.25
C GLU A 79 6.63 4.73 -14.04
N SER A 80 7.74 5.24 -13.52
CA SER A 80 8.32 4.76 -12.27
C SER A 80 7.37 4.97 -11.10
N ILE A 81 7.31 3.98 -10.22
CA ILE A 81 6.45 4.00 -9.04
C ILE A 81 7.25 4.47 -7.81
N LYS A 82 6.79 5.54 -7.17
CA LYS A 82 7.33 6.05 -5.91
C LYS A 82 6.76 5.36 -4.68
N TYR A 83 5.48 5.06 -4.69
CA TYR A 83 4.76 4.52 -3.54
C TYR A 83 3.70 3.54 -3.98
N THR A 84 3.50 2.49 -3.19
CA THR A 84 2.42 1.52 -3.39
C THR A 84 1.73 1.19 -2.08
N GLN A 85 0.46 0.93 -2.16
CA GLN A 85 -0.35 0.37 -1.08
C GLN A 85 -1.50 -0.44 -1.69
N SER A 86 -2.06 -1.38 -0.94
CA SER A 86 -3.23 -2.12 -1.42
C SER A 86 -4.25 -2.29 -0.30
N ASP A 87 -5.47 -2.50 -0.70
CA ASP A 87 -6.52 -3.13 0.08
C ASP A 87 -6.98 -4.42 -0.59
N PHE A 88 -8.06 -5.04 -0.08
CA PHE A 88 -8.56 -6.31 -0.61
C PHE A 88 -9.05 -6.22 -2.06
N ASN A 89 -9.48 -5.05 -2.53
CA ASN A 89 -10.11 -4.87 -3.83
C ASN A 89 -9.29 -4.05 -4.82
N ASN A 90 -8.33 -3.26 -4.31
CA ASN A 90 -7.57 -2.32 -5.12
C ASN A 90 -6.06 -2.40 -4.82
N PHE A 91 -5.28 -2.21 -5.87
CA PHE A 91 -3.88 -1.83 -5.75
C PHE A 91 -3.75 -0.36 -6.11
N TYR A 92 -3.03 0.39 -5.28
CA TYR A 92 -2.79 1.82 -5.45
C TYR A 92 -1.31 2.06 -5.72
N TRP A 93 -1.03 3.07 -6.55
CA TRP A 93 0.33 3.56 -6.71
C TRP A 93 0.36 5.07 -6.91
N ILE A 94 1.53 5.64 -6.65
CA ILE A 94 1.85 7.01 -6.94
C ILE A 94 3.09 6.99 -7.81
N ASP A 95 3.01 7.65 -8.98
CA ASP A 95 4.11 7.74 -9.93
C ASP A 95 5.13 8.85 -9.60
N GLU A 96 6.18 8.99 -10.40
CA GLU A 96 7.19 10.02 -10.27
C GLU A 96 6.63 11.45 -10.41
N ASN A 97 5.51 11.62 -11.09
CA ASN A 97 4.81 12.89 -11.28
C ASN A 97 3.80 13.20 -10.18
N ASN A 98 3.79 12.40 -9.09
CA ASN A 98 2.84 12.46 -7.99
C ASN A 98 1.38 12.22 -8.39
N ASN A 99 1.13 11.54 -9.49
CA ASN A 99 -0.22 11.10 -9.83
C ASN A 99 -0.58 9.87 -9.01
N TRP A 100 -1.69 9.92 -8.32
CA TRP A 100 -2.23 8.83 -7.53
C TRP A 100 -3.25 8.05 -8.33
N PHE A 101 -2.99 6.77 -8.49
CA PHE A 101 -3.82 5.83 -9.23
C PHE A 101 -4.36 4.71 -8.36
N SER A 102 -5.43 4.09 -8.84
CA SER A 102 -5.91 2.77 -8.38
C SER A 102 -6.18 1.85 -9.56
N ILE A 103 -6.03 0.56 -9.33
CA ILE A 103 -6.51 -0.50 -10.21
C ILE A 103 -7.32 -1.50 -9.39
N ASP A 104 -8.48 -1.90 -9.89
CA ASP A 104 -9.31 -2.92 -9.24
C ASP A 104 -8.98 -4.34 -9.74
N ILE A 105 -9.58 -5.35 -9.12
CA ILE A 105 -9.40 -6.78 -9.47
C ILE A 105 -9.85 -7.13 -10.90
N PHE A 106 -10.60 -6.23 -11.56
CA PHE A 106 -11.05 -6.37 -12.95
C PHE A 106 -10.13 -5.67 -13.95
N GLY A 107 -9.12 -4.92 -13.46
CA GLY A 107 -8.16 -4.21 -14.30
C GLY A 107 -8.57 -2.79 -14.67
N LYS A 108 -9.61 -2.23 -14.05
CA LYS A 108 -10.00 -0.84 -14.28
C LYS A 108 -9.05 0.10 -13.54
N VAL A 109 -8.30 0.86 -14.32
CA VAL A 109 -7.39 1.90 -13.81
C VAL A 109 -8.13 3.22 -13.69
N ASN A 110 -7.94 3.92 -12.56
CA ASN A 110 -8.46 5.26 -12.34
C ASN A 110 -7.31 6.17 -11.89
N LEU A 111 -7.17 7.33 -12.51
CA LEU A 111 -6.42 8.46 -11.96
C LEU A 111 -7.28 9.14 -10.91
N LEU A 112 -6.85 9.11 -9.66
CA LEU A 112 -7.61 9.64 -8.52
C LEU A 112 -7.31 11.11 -8.29
N ALA A 113 -6.03 11.48 -8.16
CA ALA A 113 -5.59 12.86 -7.97
C ALA A 113 -4.12 13.04 -8.38
N ASN A 114 -3.69 14.31 -8.51
CA ASN A 114 -2.30 14.69 -8.42
C ASN A 114 -2.04 15.23 -7.00
N ILE A 115 -0.96 14.79 -6.36
CA ILE A 115 -0.65 15.07 -4.96
C ILE A 115 0.46 16.11 -4.89
N PRO A 116 0.36 17.13 -4.01
CA PRO A 116 1.49 18.03 -3.75
C PRO A 116 2.74 17.25 -3.29
N PRO A 117 3.93 17.85 -3.31
CA PRO A 117 5.14 17.23 -2.76
C PRO A 117 4.95 16.77 -1.32
N TRP A 118 5.38 15.56 -1.01
CA TRP A 118 5.18 14.90 0.27
C TRP A 118 6.46 14.24 0.80
N GLU A 119 6.55 14.05 2.12
CA GLU A 119 7.63 13.36 2.83
C GLU A 119 7.20 11.95 3.28
N ASN A 120 6.01 11.87 3.89
CA ASN A 120 5.38 10.61 4.27
C ASN A 120 3.95 10.57 3.73
N ILE A 121 3.48 9.38 3.40
CA ILE A 121 2.17 9.21 2.79
C ILE A 121 1.52 7.90 3.23
N GLN A 122 0.19 7.92 3.34
CA GLN A 122 -0.62 6.74 3.56
C GLN A 122 -1.95 6.88 2.82
N ILE A 123 -2.26 5.93 1.97
CA ILE A 123 -3.56 5.83 1.31
C ILE A 123 -4.53 5.18 2.30
N ILE A 124 -5.67 5.81 2.54
CA ILE A 124 -6.69 5.32 3.46
C ILE A 124 -7.72 4.49 2.70
N ASP A 125 -8.19 5.01 1.58
CA ASP A 125 -9.13 4.37 0.66
C ASP A 125 -9.08 5.08 -0.72
N THR A 126 -9.99 4.80 -1.63
CA THR A 126 -10.07 5.46 -2.96
C THR A 126 -10.39 6.95 -2.89
N ASP A 127 -10.90 7.40 -1.76
CA ASP A 127 -11.37 8.78 -1.58
C ASP A 127 -10.40 9.63 -0.76
N ARG A 128 -9.59 9.01 0.11
CA ARG A 128 -8.79 9.74 1.10
C ARG A 128 -7.36 9.23 1.16
N LEU A 129 -6.47 10.19 1.33
CA LEU A 129 -5.04 9.99 1.45
C LEU A 129 -4.50 10.97 2.50
N LEU A 130 -3.67 10.48 3.41
CA LEU A 130 -2.92 11.31 4.35
C LEU A 130 -1.49 11.49 3.83
N PHE A 131 -0.95 12.70 3.93
CA PHE A 131 0.44 12.97 3.63
C PHE A 131 1.01 14.05 4.54
N SER A 132 2.33 14.03 4.74
CA SER A 132 3.04 15.10 5.44
C SER A 132 3.90 15.91 4.47
N SER A 133 3.97 17.20 4.72
CA SER A 133 4.88 18.13 4.06
C SER A 133 5.28 19.23 5.05
N ASN A 134 6.59 19.50 5.20
CA ASN A 134 7.12 20.50 6.14
C ASN A 134 6.61 20.33 7.59
N ASN A 135 6.56 19.11 8.09
CA ASN A 135 6.04 18.75 9.42
C ASN A 135 4.54 19.06 9.64
N VAL A 136 3.79 19.33 8.60
CA VAL A 136 2.33 19.49 8.67
C VAL A 136 1.68 18.23 8.08
N LEU A 137 0.63 17.74 8.73
CA LEU A 137 -0.14 16.60 8.25
C LEU A 137 -1.37 17.10 7.48
N TYR A 138 -1.61 16.50 6.33
CA TYR A 138 -2.73 16.85 5.45
C TYR A 138 -3.57 15.62 5.12
N CYS A 139 -4.86 15.85 4.91
CA CYS A 139 -5.78 14.89 4.31
C CYS A 139 -6.26 15.40 2.96
N LEU A 140 -5.93 14.70 1.88
CA LEU A 140 -6.53 14.94 0.58
C LEU A 140 -7.81 14.11 0.49
N ASN A 141 -8.93 14.79 0.21
CA ASN A 141 -10.21 14.15 -0.06
C ASN A 141 -10.49 14.20 -1.57
N ASN A 142 -10.44 13.06 -2.23
CA ASN A 142 -10.59 12.95 -3.68
C ASN A 142 -12.00 13.27 -4.18
N LYS A 143 -13.04 13.08 -3.35
CA LYS A 143 -14.42 13.43 -3.72
C LYS A 143 -14.64 14.92 -3.78
N SER A 144 -14.22 15.63 -2.74
CA SER A 144 -14.34 17.09 -2.68
C SER A 144 -13.24 17.82 -3.45
N LYS A 145 -12.15 17.13 -3.81
CA LYS A 145 -10.92 17.68 -4.40
C LYS A 145 -10.24 18.72 -3.48
N LEU A 146 -10.47 18.61 -2.17
CA LEU A 146 -9.92 19.53 -1.18
C LEU A 146 -8.81 18.86 -0.37
N ILE A 147 -7.86 19.68 0.07
CA ILE A 147 -6.81 19.31 1.00
C ILE A 147 -7.10 20.00 2.33
N TYR A 148 -7.18 19.22 3.39
CA TYR A 148 -7.44 19.68 4.75
C TYR A 148 -6.17 19.54 5.56
N GLU A 149 -5.79 20.57 6.28
CA GLU A 149 -4.75 20.47 7.30
C GLU A 149 -5.32 19.73 8.51
N ILE A 150 -4.53 18.79 9.04
CA ILE A 150 -4.87 18.03 10.24
C ILE A 150 -4.07 18.60 11.39
N GLU A 151 -4.75 19.30 12.31
CA GLU A 151 -4.12 19.85 13.49
C GLU A 151 -3.60 18.71 14.40
N ILE A 152 -2.30 18.72 14.65
CA ILE A 152 -1.62 17.84 15.59
C ILE A 152 -0.81 18.68 16.57
N VAL A 153 -0.72 18.20 17.82
CA VAL A 153 -0.01 18.93 18.88
C VAL A 153 1.51 18.90 18.68
N GLU A 154 2.02 17.86 18.03
CA GLU A 154 3.43 17.67 17.76
C GLU A 154 3.91 18.58 16.62
N LYS A 155 4.84 19.48 16.96
CA LYS A 155 5.45 20.40 15.99
C LYS A 155 6.44 19.74 15.03
N SER A 156 6.91 18.51 15.37
CA SER A 156 7.81 17.73 14.53
C SER A 156 7.59 16.23 14.76
N PHE A 157 7.57 15.48 13.69
CA PHE A 157 7.44 14.01 13.71
C PHE A 157 8.18 13.39 12.53
N GLN A 158 8.57 12.12 12.66
CA GLN A 158 9.29 11.39 11.61
C GLN A 158 8.35 10.66 10.67
N LYS A 159 7.31 10.03 11.24
CA LYS A 159 6.31 9.23 10.53
C LYS A 159 4.97 9.32 11.22
N PHE A 160 3.92 8.96 10.49
CA PHE A 160 2.60 8.74 11.04
C PHE A 160 2.02 7.43 10.51
N TYR A 161 1.01 6.91 11.21
CA TYR A 161 0.20 5.79 10.76
C TYR A 161 -1.23 5.97 11.24
N PHE A 162 -2.19 5.82 10.35
CA PHE A 162 -3.62 5.96 10.66
C PHE A 162 -4.34 4.64 10.43
N LYS A 163 -5.08 4.20 11.44
CA LYS A 163 -5.95 3.03 11.35
C LYS A 163 -7.08 3.13 12.38
N ASP A 164 -8.29 2.72 11.99
CA ASP A 164 -9.46 2.62 12.88
C ASP A 164 -9.70 3.89 13.73
N GLN A 165 -9.59 5.06 13.09
CA GLN A 165 -9.72 6.39 13.72
C GLN A 165 -8.62 6.72 14.74
N ILE A 166 -7.55 5.96 14.77
CA ILE A 166 -6.37 6.25 15.59
C ILE A 166 -5.24 6.70 14.67
N LEU A 167 -4.71 7.88 14.95
CA LEU A 167 -3.51 8.42 14.33
C LEU A 167 -2.34 8.21 15.29
N ALA A 168 -1.40 7.36 14.92
CA ALA A 168 -0.12 7.19 15.61
C ALA A 168 0.91 8.14 15.01
N ILE A 169 1.51 8.99 15.83
CA ILE A 169 2.58 9.93 15.47
C ILE A 169 3.88 9.44 16.08
N PHE A 170 4.87 9.24 15.25
CA PHE A 170 6.21 8.76 15.62
C PHE A 170 7.16 9.95 15.72
N THR A 171 7.65 10.22 16.92
CA THR A 171 8.68 11.22 17.19
C THR A 171 10.01 10.54 17.53
N ASN A 172 11.08 11.30 17.71
CA ASN A 172 12.38 10.75 18.16
C ASN A 172 12.35 10.09 19.54
N GLN A 173 11.34 10.42 20.38
CA GLN A 173 11.31 10.01 21.79
C GLN A 173 10.15 9.07 22.12
N GLN A 174 9.04 9.14 21.38
CA GLN A 174 7.82 8.43 21.73
C GLN A 174 6.88 8.24 20.53
N ILE A 175 5.92 7.34 20.71
CA ILE A 175 4.76 7.18 19.83
C ILE A 175 3.55 7.76 20.57
N LYS A 176 2.85 8.68 19.92
CA LYS A 176 1.59 9.24 20.43
C LYS A 176 0.42 8.79 19.59
N ASN A 177 -0.62 8.32 20.27
CA ASN A 177 -1.87 7.92 19.64
C ASN A 177 -2.93 9.00 19.88
N LEU A 178 -3.52 9.47 18.80
CA LEU A 178 -4.59 10.49 18.81
C LEU A 178 -5.84 9.91 18.16
N LYS A 179 -6.99 10.15 18.76
CA LYS A 179 -8.26 9.80 18.12
C LYS A 179 -8.58 10.88 17.08
N LEU A 180 -8.73 10.48 15.83
CA LEU A 180 -8.94 11.39 14.70
C LEU A 180 -10.07 10.89 13.80
N LYS A 181 -11.01 11.78 13.47
CA LYS A 181 -11.98 11.56 12.41
C LYS A 181 -11.56 12.37 11.20
N LEU A 182 -11.29 11.68 10.09
CA LEU A 182 -10.92 12.33 8.83
C LEU A 182 -12.11 13.05 8.19
N PRO A 183 -11.86 14.20 7.52
CA PRO A 183 -12.88 14.94 6.77
C PRO A 183 -13.38 14.18 5.54
#